data_908c60f2e0b1122623b90f071765e635
#
_entry.id   908c60f2e0b1122623b90f071765e635
#
_cell.length_a   1.000
_cell.length_b   1.000
_cell.length_c   1.000
_cell.angle_alpha   90.00
_cell.angle_beta   90.00
_cell.angle_gamma   90.00
#
_symmetry.space_group_name_H-M   'P 1'
#
loop_
_entity.id
_entity.type
_entity.pdbx_description
1 polymer ?
#
loop_
_entity_poly.entity_id
_entity_poly.type
_entity_poly.pdbx_seq_one_letter_code
_entity_poly.pdbx_strand_id
1 'polypeptide(L)'
;MKLKIKITGPKVHDVGYRVFLLKHAMNTALSGLSTYNWDEDGQQEVIALVKGDEARIKAFLKVVEKNKPELAEVSKVTSEPYDGEVGRTSEVAMFCSFVQLDKAIPLLLDMRDDIKEMKGDIKEVKGDIKEVKDDIKAVRKTTDTTLEEIKGLREDIQPGYGMSMQQVQADIRAIKERLGML
;
A
#
# COMPACT_ATOMS: atom_id res chain seq x y z
N MET A 1 -10.97 -43.18 14.75
CA MET A 1 -9.58 -43.23 14.32
C MET A 1 -8.86 -41.95 14.73
N LYS A 2 -7.57 -42.04 15.06
CA LYS A 2 -6.72 -40.85 15.29
C LYS A 2 -5.49 -40.96 14.39
N LEU A 3 -4.98 -39.81 13.90
CA LEU A 3 -3.85 -39.72 13.00
C LEU A 3 -2.98 -38.53 13.37
N LYS A 4 -1.66 -38.70 13.32
CA LYS A 4 -0.70 -37.61 13.37
C LYS A 4 -0.24 -37.31 11.96
N ILE A 5 -0.33 -36.06 11.55
CA ILE A 5 0.12 -35.57 10.25
C ILE A 5 1.25 -34.59 10.52
N LYS A 6 2.39 -34.82 9.87
CA LYS A 6 3.59 -34.00 9.93
C LYS A 6 3.79 -33.33 8.57
N ILE A 7 3.86 -32.01 8.55
CA ILE A 7 4.06 -31.19 7.37
C ILE A 7 5.40 -30.50 7.55
N THR A 8 6.37 -30.85 6.74
CA THR A 8 7.74 -30.34 6.84
C THR A 8 8.10 -29.50 5.63
N GLY A 9 8.82 -28.42 5.84
CA GLY A 9 9.30 -27.57 4.74
C GLY A 9 10.12 -26.38 5.21
N PRO A 10 10.77 -25.67 4.28
CA PRO A 10 11.58 -24.49 4.60
C PRO A 10 10.75 -23.32 5.14
N LYS A 11 9.45 -23.25 4.80
CA LYS A 11 8.57 -22.19 5.25
C LYS A 11 7.16 -22.71 5.47
N VAL A 12 6.90 -23.23 6.67
CA VAL A 12 5.57 -23.72 7.09
C VAL A 12 5.06 -23.02 8.34
N HIS A 13 5.91 -22.24 9.04
CA HIS A 13 5.51 -21.40 10.15
C HIS A 13 5.07 -20.01 9.68
N ASP A 14 4.21 -19.36 10.44
CA ASP A 14 3.68 -17.99 10.23
C ASP A 14 3.07 -17.70 8.85
N VAL A 15 2.76 -18.75 8.10
CA VAL A 15 2.09 -18.71 6.78
C VAL A 15 0.60 -19.09 6.86
N GLY A 16 0.03 -19.15 8.07
CA GLY A 16 -1.38 -19.44 8.27
C GLY A 16 -1.76 -20.94 8.28
N TYR A 17 -0.78 -21.85 8.39
CA TYR A 17 -1.06 -23.29 8.37
C TYR A 17 -2.08 -23.76 9.42
N ARG A 18 -2.00 -23.25 10.65
CA ARG A 18 -2.95 -23.63 11.72
C ARG A 18 -4.39 -23.25 11.37
N VAL A 19 -4.58 -22.07 10.77
CA VAL A 19 -5.89 -21.60 10.30
C VAL A 19 -6.39 -22.45 9.12
N PHE A 20 -5.48 -22.75 8.19
CA PHE A 20 -5.76 -23.63 7.05
C PHE A 20 -6.23 -25.02 7.51
N LEU A 21 -5.50 -25.68 8.41
CA LEU A 21 -5.85 -26.98 8.96
C LEU A 21 -7.18 -26.93 9.72
N LEU A 22 -7.40 -25.92 10.54
CA LEU A 22 -8.66 -25.74 11.27
C LEU A 22 -9.84 -25.59 10.32
N LYS A 23 -9.75 -24.75 9.30
CA LYS A 23 -10.79 -24.55 8.28
C LYS A 23 -11.17 -25.87 7.62
N HIS A 24 -10.17 -26.68 7.25
CA HIS A 24 -10.43 -27.97 6.59
C HIS A 24 -10.94 -29.03 7.57
N ALA A 25 -10.49 -29.02 8.83
CA ALA A 25 -11.02 -29.91 9.86
C ALA A 25 -12.51 -29.62 10.14
N MET A 26 -12.90 -28.37 10.18
CA MET A 26 -14.30 -27.97 10.30
C MET A 26 -15.11 -28.39 9.07
N ASN A 27 -14.62 -28.16 7.87
CA ASN A 27 -15.30 -28.55 6.63
C ASN A 27 -15.51 -30.05 6.48
N THR A 28 -14.57 -30.85 7.00
CA THR A 28 -14.67 -32.32 7.01
C THR A 28 -15.35 -32.85 8.29
N ALA A 29 -15.83 -31.96 9.14
CA ALA A 29 -16.50 -32.27 10.41
C ALA A 29 -15.69 -33.24 11.30
N LEU A 30 -14.37 -33.01 11.43
CA LEU A 30 -13.53 -33.75 12.37
C LEU A 30 -13.90 -33.38 13.80
N SER A 31 -14.04 -34.38 14.66
CA SER A 31 -14.39 -34.21 16.07
C SER A 31 -13.23 -33.68 16.92
N GLY A 32 -12.00 -33.90 16.48
CA GLY A 32 -10.80 -33.44 17.17
C GLY A 32 -9.72 -32.97 16.21
N LEU A 33 -9.06 -31.88 16.62
CA LEU A 33 -7.88 -31.32 15.98
C LEU A 33 -6.98 -30.71 17.07
N SER A 34 -5.70 -30.99 17.00
CA SER A 34 -4.67 -30.21 17.72
C SER A 34 -3.56 -29.87 16.74
N THR A 35 -3.10 -28.64 16.73
CA THR A 35 -2.05 -28.19 15.81
C THR A 35 -0.99 -27.39 16.55
N TYR A 36 0.26 -27.63 16.25
CA TYR A 36 1.37 -26.88 16.81
C TYR A 36 2.55 -26.85 15.84
N ASN A 37 3.35 -25.81 15.96
CA ASN A 37 4.62 -25.70 15.24
C ASN A 37 5.70 -26.43 15.99
N TRP A 38 6.59 -27.07 15.25
CA TRP A 38 7.74 -27.79 15.78
C TRP A 38 8.95 -27.49 14.90
N ASP A 39 10.12 -27.46 15.48
CA ASP A 39 11.37 -27.36 14.74
C ASP A 39 12.18 -28.62 15.01
N GLU A 40 12.61 -29.29 13.94
CA GLU A 40 13.44 -30.48 14.02
C GLU A 40 14.61 -30.36 13.05
N ASP A 41 15.82 -30.44 13.55
CA ASP A 41 17.06 -30.34 12.77
C ASP A 41 17.15 -29.11 11.87
N GLY A 42 16.60 -27.97 12.33
CA GLY A 42 16.59 -26.71 11.59
C GLY A 42 15.55 -26.64 10.47
N GLN A 43 14.67 -27.63 10.37
CA GLN A 43 13.51 -27.60 9.48
C GLN A 43 12.23 -27.26 10.25
N GLN A 44 11.42 -26.41 9.63
CA GLN A 44 10.12 -26.09 10.19
C GLN A 44 9.13 -27.23 9.95
N GLU A 45 8.37 -27.55 10.98
CA GLU A 45 7.34 -28.57 10.94
C GLU A 45 6.01 -28.03 11.51
N VAL A 46 4.92 -28.40 10.88
CA VAL A 46 3.58 -28.25 11.45
C VAL A 46 3.03 -29.64 11.73
N ILE A 47 2.70 -29.88 12.98
CA ILE A 47 2.11 -31.14 13.42
C ILE A 47 0.61 -30.94 13.59
N ALA A 48 -0.19 -31.79 12.97
CA ALA A 48 -1.64 -31.87 13.15
C ALA A 48 -2.04 -33.24 13.69
N LEU A 49 -2.61 -33.25 14.88
CA LEU A 49 -3.25 -34.42 15.46
C LEU A 49 -4.74 -34.36 15.17
N VAL A 50 -5.29 -35.38 14.54
CA VAL A 50 -6.69 -35.41 14.14
C VAL A 50 -7.43 -36.58 14.71
N LYS A 51 -8.73 -36.39 15.03
CA LYS A 51 -9.63 -37.44 15.52
C LYS A 51 -10.97 -37.35 14.79
N GLY A 52 -11.48 -38.49 14.35
CA GLY A 52 -12.77 -38.55 13.64
C GLY A 52 -13.03 -39.93 13.05
N ASP A 53 -14.06 -40.00 12.24
CA ASP A 53 -14.35 -41.17 11.42
C ASP A 53 -13.29 -41.34 10.34
N GLU A 54 -13.02 -42.59 9.95
CA GLU A 54 -11.98 -42.92 8.98
C GLU A 54 -12.18 -42.20 7.63
N ALA A 55 -13.41 -42.15 7.14
CA ALA A 55 -13.75 -41.47 5.89
C ALA A 55 -13.45 -39.98 5.96
N ARG A 56 -13.78 -39.31 7.07
CA ARG A 56 -13.53 -37.88 7.28
C ARG A 56 -12.03 -37.57 7.39
N ILE A 57 -11.29 -38.42 8.11
CA ILE A 57 -9.83 -38.28 8.24
C ILE A 57 -9.16 -38.47 6.88
N LYS A 58 -9.58 -39.45 6.08
CA LYS A 58 -9.07 -39.65 4.71
C LYS A 58 -9.38 -38.46 3.81
N ALA A 59 -10.57 -37.89 3.91
CA ALA A 59 -10.94 -36.70 3.15
C ALA A 59 -10.08 -35.49 3.56
N PHE A 60 -9.86 -35.28 4.86
CA PHE A 60 -9.01 -34.23 5.40
C PHE A 60 -7.54 -34.41 4.93
N LEU A 61 -6.97 -35.59 5.06
CA LEU A 61 -5.61 -35.89 4.64
C LEU A 61 -5.41 -35.59 3.16
N LYS A 62 -6.35 -36.03 2.30
CA LYS A 62 -6.31 -35.76 0.87
C LYS A 62 -6.30 -34.25 0.55
N VAL A 63 -6.97 -33.43 1.34
CA VAL A 63 -6.96 -31.98 1.18
C VAL A 63 -5.61 -31.41 1.59
N VAL A 64 -5.06 -31.83 2.72
CA VAL A 64 -3.78 -31.36 3.25
C VAL A 64 -2.60 -31.75 2.36
N GLU A 65 -2.65 -32.91 1.72
CA GLU A 65 -1.63 -33.36 0.76
C GLU A 65 -1.67 -32.58 -0.57
N LYS A 66 -2.84 -32.12 -0.99
CA LYS A 66 -3.03 -31.45 -2.28
C LYS A 66 -2.96 -29.93 -2.20
N ASN A 67 -3.26 -29.36 -1.08
CA ASN A 67 -3.38 -27.93 -0.89
C ASN A 67 -2.52 -27.44 0.28
N LYS A 68 -2.07 -26.21 0.17
CA LYS A 68 -1.26 -25.54 1.19
C LYS A 68 -1.64 -24.05 1.25
N PRO A 69 -1.35 -23.32 2.32
CA PRO A 69 -1.41 -21.87 2.32
C PRO A 69 -0.52 -21.29 1.21
N GLU A 70 -0.93 -20.16 0.66
CA GLU A 70 -0.30 -19.51 -0.49
C GLU A 70 1.20 -19.24 -0.30
N LEU A 71 1.57 -18.79 0.89
CA LEU A 71 2.96 -18.46 1.24
C LEU A 71 3.78 -19.63 1.78
N ALA A 72 3.20 -20.84 1.85
CA ALA A 72 3.87 -21.99 2.40
C ALA A 72 4.74 -22.73 1.37
N GLU A 73 5.92 -23.13 1.81
CA GLU A 73 6.84 -23.99 1.06
C GLU A 73 6.94 -25.34 1.78
N VAL A 74 6.31 -26.35 1.19
CA VAL A 74 6.20 -27.70 1.76
C VAL A 74 7.10 -28.64 0.99
N SER A 75 7.95 -29.35 1.70
CA SER A 75 8.81 -30.40 1.14
C SER A 75 8.17 -31.78 1.26
N LYS A 76 7.49 -32.06 2.37
CA LYS A 76 6.94 -33.39 2.66
C LYS A 76 5.70 -33.29 3.55
N VAL A 77 4.75 -34.18 3.32
CA VAL A 77 3.62 -34.47 4.22
C VAL A 77 3.66 -35.94 4.54
N THR A 78 3.66 -36.28 5.82
CA THR A 78 3.60 -37.66 6.30
C THR A 78 2.46 -37.84 7.27
N SER A 79 1.98 -39.05 7.40
CA SER A 79 0.94 -39.40 8.38
C SER A 79 1.22 -40.74 9.02
N GLU A 80 0.93 -40.85 10.32
CA GLU A 80 1.10 -42.04 11.12
C GLU A 80 -0.07 -42.24 12.10
N PRO A 81 -0.42 -43.47 12.49
CA PRO A 81 -1.38 -43.70 13.55
C PRO A 81 -0.97 -42.98 14.83
N TYR A 82 -1.97 -42.49 15.59
CA TYR A 82 -1.74 -41.78 16.84
C TYR A 82 -2.66 -42.29 17.93
N ASP A 83 -2.10 -42.56 19.12
CA ASP A 83 -2.86 -43.14 20.25
C ASP A 83 -3.12 -42.10 21.37
N GLY A 84 -2.43 -40.95 21.34
CA GLY A 84 -2.56 -39.92 22.36
C GLY A 84 -3.89 -39.17 22.34
N GLU A 85 -3.99 -38.16 23.16
CA GLU A 85 -5.17 -37.27 23.21
C GLU A 85 -5.17 -36.28 22.07
N VAL A 86 -6.37 -35.95 21.58
CA VAL A 86 -6.60 -34.93 20.56
C VAL A 86 -7.69 -34.00 21.07
N GLY A 87 -7.39 -32.73 21.17
CA GLY A 87 -8.33 -31.68 21.60
C GLY A 87 -9.55 -31.57 20.69
N ARG A 88 -10.65 -31.03 21.20
CA ARG A 88 -11.84 -30.79 20.39
C ARG A 88 -11.58 -29.69 19.36
N THR A 89 -12.06 -29.91 18.15
CA THR A 89 -11.89 -28.91 17.06
C THR A 89 -12.43 -27.53 17.45
N SER A 90 -13.51 -27.46 18.22
CA SER A 90 -14.09 -26.19 18.70
C SER A 90 -13.19 -25.46 19.70
N GLU A 91 -12.50 -26.17 20.57
CA GLU A 91 -11.58 -25.58 21.56
C GLU A 91 -10.35 -25.00 20.84
N VAL A 92 -9.82 -25.74 19.86
CA VAL A 92 -8.71 -25.26 19.01
C VAL A 92 -9.13 -24.07 18.17
N ALA A 93 -10.36 -24.05 17.65
CA ALA A 93 -10.91 -22.90 16.93
C ALA A 93 -10.94 -21.63 17.81
N MET A 94 -11.43 -21.77 19.04
CA MET A 94 -11.47 -20.67 20.00
C MET A 94 -10.03 -20.17 20.30
N PHE A 95 -9.12 -21.07 20.63
CA PHE A 95 -7.73 -20.72 20.91
C PHE A 95 -7.04 -20.03 19.71
N CYS A 96 -7.20 -20.57 18.50
CA CYS A 96 -6.67 -19.95 17.30
C CYS A 96 -7.24 -18.54 17.07
N SER A 97 -8.53 -18.32 17.36
CA SER A 97 -9.15 -16.99 17.26
C SER A 97 -8.51 -16.00 18.24
N PHE A 98 -8.26 -16.39 19.48
CA PHE A 98 -7.56 -15.53 20.45
C PHE A 98 -6.14 -15.19 19.99
N VAL A 99 -5.38 -16.18 19.53
CA VAL A 99 -4.01 -15.94 19.04
C VAL A 99 -3.99 -15.01 17.82
N GLN A 100 -4.98 -15.11 16.92
CA GLN A 100 -5.08 -14.20 15.78
C GLN A 100 -5.46 -12.78 16.21
N LEU A 101 -6.37 -12.64 17.17
CA LEU A 101 -6.74 -11.33 17.72
C LEU A 101 -5.55 -10.67 18.44
N ASP A 102 -4.80 -11.44 19.23
CA ASP A 102 -3.59 -10.95 19.92
C ASP A 102 -2.55 -10.40 18.93
N LYS A 103 -2.36 -11.08 17.80
CA LYS A 103 -1.48 -10.59 16.71
C LYS A 103 -2.07 -9.40 15.95
N ALA A 104 -3.38 -9.31 15.80
CA ALA A 104 -4.05 -8.27 15.03
C ALA A 104 -4.15 -6.94 15.80
N ILE A 105 -4.32 -6.98 17.11
CA ILE A 105 -4.52 -5.78 17.94
C ILE A 105 -3.36 -4.78 17.81
N PRO A 106 -2.07 -5.16 17.96
CA PRO A 106 -0.95 -4.25 17.77
C PRO A 106 -0.97 -3.60 16.38
N LEU A 107 -1.17 -4.38 15.31
CA LEU A 107 -1.23 -3.87 13.93
C LEU A 107 -2.36 -2.86 13.73
N LEU A 108 -3.52 -3.10 14.34
CA LEU A 108 -4.65 -2.17 14.28
C LEU A 108 -4.37 -0.88 15.06
N LEU A 109 -3.61 -0.96 16.16
CA LEU A 109 -3.17 0.22 16.90
C LEU A 109 -2.17 1.04 16.09
N ASP A 110 -1.20 0.42 15.44
CA ASP A 110 -0.24 1.09 14.56
C ASP A 110 -0.98 1.77 13.40
N MET A 111 -1.87 1.06 12.71
CA MET A 111 -2.70 1.63 11.64
C MET A 111 -3.53 2.82 12.11
N ARG A 112 -4.08 2.76 13.34
CA ARG A 112 -4.82 3.90 13.92
C ARG A 112 -3.93 5.12 14.09
N ASP A 113 -2.69 4.91 14.52
CA ASP A 113 -1.77 6.01 14.76
C ASP A 113 -1.24 6.60 13.46
N ASP A 114 -0.94 5.78 12.45
CA ASP A 114 -0.65 6.22 11.07
C ASP A 114 -1.79 7.06 10.48
N ILE A 115 -3.04 6.64 10.68
CA ILE A 115 -4.22 7.39 10.23
C ILE A 115 -4.34 8.75 10.93
N LYS A 116 -3.95 8.86 12.20
CA LYS A 116 -3.94 10.15 12.91
C LYS A 116 -2.87 11.08 12.34
N GLU A 117 -1.67 10.57 12.08
CA GLU A 117 -0.58 11.31 11.45
C GLU A 117 -1.01 11.82 10.07
N MET A 118 -1.46 10.93 9.18
CA MET A 118 -2.00 11.31 7.86
C MET A 118 -3.10 12.39 7.95
N LYS A 119 -3.91 12.36 8.99
CA LYS A 119 -4.96 13.38 9.20
C LYS A 119 -4.37 14.74 9.58
N GLY A 120 -3.23 14.74 10.27
CA GLY A 120 -2.41 15.93 10.53
C GLY A 120 -1.86 16.51 9.23
N ASP A 121 -1.18 15.70 8.44
CA ASP A 121 -0.55 16.08 7.18
C ASP A 121 -1.56 16.65 6.17
N ILE A 122 -2.73 16.01 6.06
CA ILE A 122 -3.83 16.50 5.21
C ILE A 122 -4.30 17.88 5.65
N LYS A 123 -4.29 18.17 6.96
CA LYS A 123 -4.70 19.50 7.46
C LYS A 123 -3.65 20.55 7.13
N GLU A 124 -2.38 20.23 7.22
CA GLU A 124 -1.25 21.07 6.85
C GLU A 124 -1.31 21.38 5.34
N VAL A 125 -1.34 20.34 4.51
CA VAL A 125 -1.47 20.49 3.04
C VAL A 125 -2.69 21.33 2.63
N LYS A 126 -3.81 21.24 3.33
CA LYS A 126 -4.96 22.13 3.10
C LYS A 126 -4.65 23.58 3.43
N GLY A 127 -3.83 23.84 4.44
CA GLY A 127 -3.32 25.18 4.77
C GLY A 127 -2.49 25.75 3.63
N ASP A 128 -1.50 24.97 3.18
CA ASP A 128 -0.56 25.35 2.12
C ASP A 128 -1.28 25.63 0.79
N ILE A 129 -2.26 24.79 0.44
CA ILE A 129 -3.09 25.00 -0.76
C ILE A 129 -3.86 26.33 -0.68
N LYS A 130 -4.30 26.71 0.51
CA LYS A 130 -5.00 28.00 0.68
C LYS A 130 -4.04 29.16 0.49
N GLU A 131 -2.85 29.10 1.07
CA GLU A 131 -1.79 30.09 0.91
C GLU A 131 -1.39 30.26 -0.55
N VAL A 132 -1.04 29.15 -1.22
CA VAL A 132 -0.73 29.14 -2.66
C VAL A 132 -1.86 29.74 -3.51
N LYS A 133 -3.12 29.48 -3.17
CA LYS A 133 -4.27 30.07 -3.86
C LYS A 133 -4.34 31.58 -3.69
N ASP A 134 -3.98 32.09 -2.53
CA ASP A 134 -3.99 33.53 -2.27
C ASP A 134 -2.79 34.22 -2.94
N ASP A 135 -1.63 33.59 -2.98
CA ASP A 135 -0.44 34.01 -3.72
C ASP A 135 -0.73 34.08 -5.24
N ILE A 136 -1.38 33.08 -5.80
CA ILE A 136 -1.79 33.08 -7.21
C ILE A 136 -2.69 34.26 -7.53
N LYS A 137 -3.63 34.63 -6.64
CA LYS A 137 -4.48 35.79 -6.83
C LYS A 137 -3.66 37.09 -6.81
N ALA A 138 -2.70 37.22 -5.89
CA ALA A 138 -1.81 38.37 -5.80
C ALA A 138 -0.97 38.55 -7.07
N VAL A 139 -0.33 37.45 -7.53
CA VAL A 139 0.46 37.40 -8.77
C VAL A 139 -0.41 37.80 -9.98
N ARG A 140 -1.63 37.27 -10.08
CA ARG A 140 -2.56 37.60 -11.16
C ARG A 140 -2.88 39.09 -11.18
N LYS A 141 -3.20 39.69 -10.02
CA LYS A 141 -3.47 41.12 -9.89
C LYS A 141 -2.26 41.95 -10.33
N THR A 142 -1.05 41.61 -9.88
CA THR A 142 0.19 42.30 -10.29
C THR A 142 0.43 42.17 -11.80
N THR A 143 0.22 41.00 -12.38
CA THR A 143 0.37 40.75 -13.82
C THR A 143 -0.63 41.63 -14.64
N ASP A 144 -1.91 41.70 -14.19
CA ASP A 144 -2.93 42.52 -14.84
C ASP A 144 -2.54 44.00 -14.77
N THR A 145 -2.07 44.49 -13.61
CA THR A 145 -1.60 45.89 -13.47
C THR A 145 -0.40 46.18 -14.38
N THR A 146 0.61 45.29 -14.40
CA THR A 146 1.78 45.43 -15.28
C THR A 146 1.38 45.44 -16.75
N LEU A 147 0.40 44.60 -17.14
CA LEU A 147 -0.10 44.58 -18.52
C LEU A 147 -0.75 45.91 -18.91
N GLU A 148 -1.53 46.52 -18.02
CA GLU A 148 -2.14 47.83 -18.26
C GLU A 148 -1.08 48.94 -18.34
N GLU A 149 -0.06 48.95 -17.48
CA GLU A 149 1.07 49.86 -17.54
C GLU A 149 1.84 49.72 -18.86
N ILE A 150 2.12 48.51 -19.33
CA ILE A 150 2.78 48.27 -20.62
C ILE A 150 1.92 48.78 -21.79
N LYS A 151 0.60 48.58 -21.74
CA LYS A 151 -0.30 49.11 -22.77
C LYS A 151 -0.26 50.67 -22.80
N GLY A 152 -0.33 51.31 -21.63
CA GLY A 152 -0.21 52.76 -21.51
C GLY A 152 1.12 53.27 -22.08
N LEU A 153 2.25 52.68 -21.69
CA LEU A 153 3.56 53.02 -22.24
C LEU A 153 3.62 52.85 -23.77
N ARG A 154 2.99 51.80 -24.30
CA ARG A 154 2.93 51.57 -25.74
C ARG A 154 2.10 52.67 -26.46
N GLU A 155 0.99 53.06 -25.88
CA GLU A 155 0.15 54.13 -26.42
C GLU A 155 0.88 55.51 -26.40
N ASP A 156 1.65 55.79 -25.34
CA ASP A 156 2.44 57.03 -25.22
C ASP A 156 3.64 57.08 -26.18
N ILE A 157 4.32 55.94 -26.39
CA ILE A 157 5.55 55.89 -27.20
C ILE A 157 5.25 55.78 -28.71
N GLN A 158 4.24 55.01 -29.13
CA GLN A 158 4.00 54.70 -30.53
C GLN A 158 3.65 55.94 -31.43
N PRO A 159 2.79 56.89 -31.03
CA PRO A 159 2.50 58.05 -31.84
C PRO A 159 3.64 59.07 -31.85
N GLY A 160 4.28 59.33 -30.70
CA GLY A 160 5.36 60.32 -30.57
C GLY A 160 6.67 59.92 -31.18
N TYR A 161 7.10 58.66 -30.95
CA TYR A 161 8.41 58.20 -31.39
C TYR A 161 8.48 57.97 -32.89
N GLY A 162 7.43 57.45 -33.51
CA GLY A 162 7.36 57.24 -34.95
C GLY A 162 7.43 58.57 -35.74
N MET A 163 6.71 59.56 -35.27
CA MET A 163 6.68 60.90 -35.92
C MET A 163 7.99 61.67 -35.70
N SER A 164 8.53 61.68 -34.47
CA SER A 164 9.79 62.37 -34.18
C SER A 164 10.99 61.67 -34.86
N MET A 165 10.99 60.37 -34.98
CA MET A 165 12.05 59.61 -35.67
C MET A 165 12.01 59.85 -37.19
N GLN A 166 10.82 59.93 -37.79
CA GLN A 166 10.67 60.36 -39.21
C GLN A 166 11.11 61.76 -39.44
N GLN A 167 10.82 62.67 -38.54
CA GLN A 167 11.26 64.08 -38.64
C GLN A 167 12.76 64.18 -38.51
N VAL A 168 13.40 63.50 -37.54
CA VAL A 168 14.86 63.45 -37.37
C VAL A 168 15.52 62.87 -38.61
N GLN A 169 14.98 61.80 -39.22
CA GLN A 169 15.50 61.23 -40.45
C GLN A 169 15.38 62.20 -41.64
N ALA A 170 14.31 62.96 -41.74
CA ALA A 170 14.13 63.97 -42.76
C ALA A 170 15.12 65.14 -42.59
N ASP A 171 15.30 65.62 -41.37
CA ASP A 171 16.25 66.66 -41.04
C ASP A 171 17.72 66.23 -41.30
N ILE A 172 18.07 64.99 -40.96
CA ILE A 172 19.37 64.41 -41.27
C ILE A 172 19.60 64.35 -42.81
N ARG A 173 18.58 63.95 -43.58
CA ARG A 173 18.69 63.99 -45.06
C ARG A 173 18.91 65.35 -45.57
N ALA A 174 18.14 66.35 -45.15
CA ALA A 174 18.26 67.73 -45.56
C ALA A 174 19.68 68.29 -45.19
N ILE A 175 20.20 67.97 -44.05
CA ILE A 175 21.55 68.34 -43.63
C ILE A 175 22.61 67.68 -44.54
N LYS A 176 22.49 66.40 -44.86
CA LYS A 176 23.41 65.68 -45.74
C LYS A 176 23.39 66.26 -47.16
N GLU A 177 22.23 66.61 -47.70
CA GLU A 177 22.11 67.23 -49.00
C GLU A 177 22.81 68.58 -49.01
N ARG A 178 22.62 69.46 -48.00
CA ARG A 178 23.29 70.78 -47.90
C ARG A 178 24.82 70.67 -47.74
N LEU A 179 25.31 69.57 -47.16
CA LEU A 179 26.72 69.33 -46.96
C LEU A 179 27.39 68.59 -48.16
N GLY A 180 26.63 68.28 -49.20
CA GLY A 180 27.15 67.56 -50.36
C GLY A 180 27.60 66.11 -50.05
N MET A 181 26.98 65.50 -49.03
CA MET A 181 27.30 64.15 -48.55
C MET A 181 26.37 63.07 -49.12
N LEU A 182 25.51 63.42 -50.07
CA LEU A 182 24.67 62.54 -50.85
C LEU A 182 24.87 62.79 -52.32
#